data_e639fd844be35154c5557f692780dcb1
#
_entry.id   e639fd844be35154c5557f692780dcb1
#
_cell.length_a   1.000
_cell.length_b   1.000
_cell.length_c   1.000
_cell.angle_alpha   90.00
_cell.angle_beta   90.00
_cell.angle_gamma   90.00
#
_symmetry.space_group_name_H-M   'P 1'
#
loop_
_entity.id
_entity.type
_entity.pdbx_description
1 polymer ?
#
loop_
_entity_poly.entity_id
_entity_poly.type
_entity_poly.pdbx_seq_one_letter_code
_entity_poly.pdbx_strand_id
1 'polypeptide(L)'
;MAKQKPIFGPACLVTGGSGFLGRALSHALIGRGCTVHSLDVRPDADPIPGVKYFTGDIRDYNAVRAASEKCATVFHCAAVMNFLGVCRPSVRREVYGINVGGTENVIRACRETGAKHLVYTSSHVVCFDTRPVIAGDETKPYAKRYLDLYAKTKTAAEKLVLAANGKELGTASLRPGGLWGSSDDCYMFSKFIDQLLKGKLVATIGPSDAIIDNTHVDNLVLAEMLAAEGLVRKPEVVGGQAYFIVDDEPMNLMEWLRPLIEGLGYRVPKRSIPALPMYVLGFLAECLHYIGGPRPFMTRLEVHNLTAKFTFRQDKARRDLGFEPVIGCEKGMKECVEFYRKYVNN
;
A
#
# COMPACT_ATOMS: atom_id res chain seq x y z
N MET A 1 16.23 -21.40 21.50
CA MET A 1 14.79 -21.34 21.84
C MET A 1 14.01 -21.69 20.57
N ALA A 2 13.11 -22.69 20.62
CA ALA A 2 12.23 -23.00 19.51
C ALA A 2 11.30 -21.79 19.27
N LYS A 3 11.32 -21.23 18.05
CA LYS A 3 10.42 -20.12 17.69
C LYS A 3 8.99 -20.64 17.78
N GLN A 4 8.17 -19.98 18.61
CA GLN A 4 6.76 -20.34 18.74
C GLN A 4 6.08 -20.08 17.39
N LYS A 5 5.47 -21.12 16.80
CA LYS A 5 4.77 -20.98 15.52
C LYS A 5 3.63 -19.97 15.65
N PRO A 6 3.44 -19.11 14.64
CA PRO A 6 2.33 -18.13 14.69
C PRO A 6 0.98 -18.82 14.75
N ILE A 7 0.07 -18.23 15.51
CA ILE A 7 -1.26 -18.81 15.74
C ILE A 7 -2.14 -18.84 14.49
N PHE A 8 -1.87 -17.95 13.52
CA PHE A 8 -2.61 -17.89 12.25
C PHE A 8 -2.16 -18.95 11.22
N GLY A 9 -1.32 -19.90 11.65
CA GLY A 9 -0.97 -21.09 10.89
C GLY A 9 0.52 -21.16 10.50
N PRO A 10 1.01 -22.37 10.21
CA PRO A 10 2.43 -22.60 9.93
C PRO A 10 2.85 -22.22 8.50
N ALA A 11 1.89 -22.06 7.58
CA ALA A 11 2.15 -21.72 6.19
C ALA A 11 1.23 -20.58 5.74
N CYS A 12 1.80 -19.60 5.05
CA CYS A 12 1.13 -18.40 4.56
C CYS A 12 1.44 -18.15 3.10
N LEU A 13 0.46 -17.64 2.35
CA LEU A 13 0.67 -17.08 1.02
C LEU A 13 0.77 -15.55 1.11
N VAL A 14 1.75 -14.98 0.44
CA VAL A 14 1.85 -13.52 0.18
C VAL A 14 1.72 -13.31 -1.33
N THR A 15 0.65 -12.67 -1.79
CA THR A 15 0.54 -12.24 -3.18
C THR A 15 1.16 -10.86 -3.36
N GLY A 16 1.80 -10.60 -4.51
CA GLY A 16 2.65 -9.42 -4.67
C GLY A 16 3.93 -9.54 -3.84
N GLY A 17 4.41 -10.78 -3.66
CA GLY A 17 5.47 -11.12 -2.73
C GLY A 17 6.85 -10.60 -3.12
N SER A 18 7.10 -10.28 -4.39
CA SER A 18 8.33 -9.64 -4.88
C SER A 18 8.26 -8.10 -4.85
N GLY A 19 7.14 -7.53 -4.40
CA GLY A 19 6.98 -6.08 -4.22
C GLY A 19 7.46 -5.59 -2.87
N PHE A 20 7.49 -4.28 -2.67
CA PHE A 20 7.99 -3.62 -1.46
C PHE A 20 7.39 -4.18 -0.16
N LEU A 21 6.06 -4.15 -0.02
CA LEU A 21 5.37 -4.70 1.15
C LEU A 21 5.50 -6.22 1.24
N GLY A 22 5.34 -6.92 0.09
CA GLY A 22 5.36 -8.37 0.06
C GLY A 22 6.68 -8.96 0.53
N ARG A 23 7.81 -8.35 0.15
CA ARG A 23 9.15 -8.75 0.63
C ARG A 23 9.31 -8.51 2.13
N ALA A 24 8.95 -7.32 2.62
CA ALA A 24 9.03 -6.98 4.04
C ALA A 24 8.19 -7.95 4.88
N LEU A 25 6.96 -8.23 4.45
CA LEU A 25 6.08 -9.18 5.12
C LEU A 25 6.64 -10.61 5.08
N SER A 26 7.19 -11.05 3.94
CA SER A 26 7.81 -12.37 3.81
C SER A 26 8.99 -12.54 4.77
N HIS A 27 9.86 -11.53 4.90
CA HIS A 27 10.94 -11.53 5.90
C HIS A 27 10.41 -11.67 7.33
N ALA A 28 9.38 -10.90 7.68
CA ALA A 28 8.79 -10.95 9.03
C ALA A 28 8.14 -12.31 9.32
N LEU A 29 7.43 -12.90 8.35
CA LEU A 29 6.80 -14.22 8.48
C LEU A 29 7.83 -15.34 8.63
N ILE A 30 8.90 -15.34 7.82
CA ILE A 30 10.03 -16.28 7.99
C ILE A 30 10.68 -16.09 9.36
N GLY A 31 10.86 -14.83 9.79
CA GLY A 31 11.36 -14.50 11.13
C GLY A 31 10.53 -15.12 12.26
N ARG A 32 9.22 -15.27 12.07
CA ARG A 32 8.27 -15.92 12.98
C ARG A 32 8.20 -17.45 12.82
N GLY A 33 8.94 -18.04 11.88
CA GLY A 33 8.97 -19.49 11.64
C GLY A 33 7.83 -20.01 10.76
N CYS A 34 7.18 -19.14 9.97
CA CYS A 34 6.25 -19.58 8.94
C CYS A 34 6.98 -20.19 7.73
N THR A 35 6.32 -21.12 7.06
CA THR A 35 6.58 -21.40 5.66
C THR A 35 5.88 -20.35 4.82
N VAL A 36 6.60 -19.64 3.94
CA VAL A 36 6.02 -18.59 3.13
C VAL A 36 5.99 -19.02 1.66
N HIS A 37 4.79 -18.96 1.08
CA HIS A 37 4.60 -19.00 -0.37
C HIS A 37 4.53 -17.55 -0.86
N SER A 38 5.30 -17.19 -1.87
CA SER A 38 5.32 -15.86 -2.50
C SER A 38 4.82 -16.00 -3.93
N LEU A 39 3.73 -15.33 -4.29
CA LEU A 39 3.21 -15.28 -5.66
C LEU A 39 3.36 -13.87 -6.22
N ASP A 40 4.09 -13.76 -7.33
CA ASP A 40 4.24 -12.49 -8.07
C ASP A 40 4.38 -12.76 -9.57
N VAL A 41 4.04 -11.77 -10.40
CA VAL A 41 4.28 -11.83 -11.85
C VAL A 41 5.75 -11.72 -12.22
N ARG A 42 6.57 -11.15 -11.33
CA ARG A 42 8.01 -11.00 -11.48
C ARG A 42 8.72 -12.03 -10.58
N PRO A 43 9.77 -12.68 -11.07
CA PRO A 43 10.66 -13.42 -10.18
C PRO A 43 11.30 -12.45 -9.19
N ASP A 44 11.59 -12.93 -7.98
CA ASP A 44 12.33 -12.14 -7.01
C ASP A 44 13.81 -12.06 -7.42
N ALA A 45 14.35 -10.84 -7.51
CA ALA A 45 15.74 -10.61 -7.91
C ALA A 45 16.75 -10.99 -6.80
N ASP A 46 16.30 -11.00 -5.54
CA ASP A 46 17.09 -11.35 -4.37
C ASP A 46 16.24 -12.25 -3.47
N PRO A 47 16.18 -13.57 -3.77
CA PRO A 47 15.30 -14.51 -3.09
C PRO A 47 15.59 -14.64 -1.59
N ILE A 48 14.54 -14.55 -0.78
CA ILE A 48 14.62 -14.71 0.67
C ILE A 48 14.75 -16.20 1.01
N PRO A 49 15.79 -16.64 1.75
CA PRO A 49 15.94 -18.03 2.16
C PRO A 49 14.71 -18.56 2.91
N GLY A 50 14.20 -19.72 2.50
CA GLY A 50 13.04 -20.37 3.11
C GLY A 50 11.70 -19.95 2.53
N VAL A 51 11.65 -19.00 1.58
CA VAL A 51 10.45 -18.67 0.82
C VAL A 51 10.31 -19.58 -0.39
N LYS A 52 9.10 -20.11 -0.61
CA LYS A 52 8.75 -20.84 -1.83
C LYS A 52 8.11 -19.89 -2.83
N TYR A 53 8.79 -19.64 -3.94
CA TYR A 53 8.36 -18.71 -4.97
C TYR A 53 7.49 -19.38 -6.03
N PHE A 54 6.41 -18.68 -6.41
CA PHE A 54 5.53 -18.99 -7.53
C PHE A 54 5.51 -17.79 -8.46
N THR A 55 5.93 -17.96 -9.71
CA THR A 55 5.79 -16.91 -10.73
C THR A 55 4.44 -17.09 -11.41
N GLY A 56 3.57 -16.08 -11.30
CA GLY A 56 2.23 -16.14 -11.87
C GLY A 56 1.44 -14.86 -11.66
N ASP A 57 0.42 -14.67 -12.47
CA ASP A 57 -0.49 -13.53 -12.39
C ASP A 57 -1.70 -13.90 -11.54
N ILE A 58 -2.14 -13.02 -10.66
CA ILE A 58 -3.35 -13.24 -9.84
C ILE A 58 -4.64 -13.32 -10.68
N ARG A 59 -4.60 -12.89 -11.95
CA ARG A 59 -5.68 -13.10 -12.92
C ARG A 59 -5.79 -14.55 -13.38
N ASP A 60 -4.70 -15.31 -13.27
CA ASP A 60 -4.71 -16.76 -13.50
C ASP A 60 -5.11 -17.48 -12.21
N TYR A 61 -6.35 -17.96 -12.18
CA TYR A 61 -6.89 -18.70 -11.05
C TYR A 61 -6.04 -19.92 -10.68
N ASN A 62 -5.51 -20.66 -11.66
CA ASN A 62 -4.73 -21.88 -11.38
C ASN A 62 -3.41 -21.54 -10.69
N ALA A 63 -2.75 -20.45 -11.07
CA ALA A 63 -1.53 -19.97 -10.40
C ALA A 63 -1.83 -19.59 -8.93
N VAL A 64 -2.91 -18.84 -8.68
CA VAL A 64 -3.34 -18.46 -7.32
C VAL A 64 -3.68 -19.69 -6.49
N ARG A 65 -4.47 -20.62 -7.04
CA ARG A 65 -4.85 -21.86 -6.36
C ARG A 65 -3.62 -22.69 -5.97
N ALA A 66 -2.69 -22.89 -6.89
CA ALA A 66 -1.47 -23.68 -6.64
C ALA A 66 -0.60 -23.04 -5.55
N ALA A 67 -0.46 -21.70 -5.55
CA ALA A 67 0.29 -20.97 -4.52
C ALA A 67 -0.41 -21.02 -3.15
N SER A 68 -1.75 -21.10 -3.12
CA SER A 68 -2.56 -21.15 -1.88
C SER A 68 -2.57 -22.52 -1.21
N GLU A 69 -2.13 -23.58 -1.89
CA GLU A 69 -2.17 -24.95 -1.34
C GLU A 69 -1.39 -25.05 -0.02
N LYS A 70 -2.05 -25.63 0.99
CA LYS A 70 -1.52 -25.83 2.36
C LYS A 70 -1.28 -24.55 3.14
N CYS A 71 -1.69 -23.37 2.63
CA CYS A 71 -1.62 -22.12 3.35
C CYS A 71 -2.86 -21.95 4.23
N ALA A 72 -2.65 -21.67 5.52
CA ALA A 72 -3.75 -21.38 6.45
C ALA A 72 -4.22 -19.92 6.33
N THR A 73 -3.30 -19.02 6.00
CA THR A 73 -3.53 -17.58 5.90
C THR A 73 -2.99 -17.03 4.58
N VAL A 74 -3.74 -16.16 3.96
CA VAL A 74 -3.35 -15.43 2.75
C VAL A 74 -3.26 -13.94 3.05
N PHE A 75 -2.11 -13.35 2.77
CA PHE A 75 -1.89 -11.90 2.78
C PHE A 75 -1.95 -11.41 1.33
N HIS A 76 -2.99 -10.66 1.02
CA HIS A 76 -3.22 -10.22 -0.35
C HIS A 76 -2.75 -8.78 -0.55
N CYS A 77 -1.46 -8.63 -0.93
CA CYS A 77 -0.80 -7.35 -1.17
C CYS A 77 -0.73 -6.99 -2.67
N ALA A 78 -0.95 -7.97 -3.57
CA ALA A 78 -0.86 -7.76 -5.00
C ALA A 78 -1.87 -6.71 -5.50
N ALA A 79 -1.39 -5.66 -6.13
CA ALA A 79 -2.20 -4.66 -6.79
C ALA A 79 -1.34 -3.86 -7.78
N VAL A 80 -1.97 -3.33 -8.83
CA VAL A 80 -1.33 -2.34 -9.70
C VAL A 80 -1.79 -0.94 -9.32
N MET A 81 -0.83 -0.03 -9.10
CA MET A 81 -1.09 1.38 -8.85
C MET A 81 -1.20 2.13 -10.17
N ASN A 82 -2.38 2.65 -10.48
CA ASN A 82 -2.62 3.50 -11.65
C ASN A 82 -3.35 4.76 -11.22
N PHE A 83 -2.63 5.86 -11.15
CA PHE A 83 -3.10 7.16 -10.67
C PHE A 83 -3.67 8.05 -11.78
N LEU A 84 -3.91 7.49 -12.98
CA LEU A 84 -4.54 8.22 -14.07
C LEU A 84 -6.06 8.32 -13.84
N GLY A 85 -6.58 9.52 -13.86
CA GLY A 85 -8.02 9.77 -13.86
C GLY A 85 -8.62 9.61 -15.24
N VAL A 86 -7.87 9.98 -16.28
CA VAL A 86 -8.22 9.77 -17.70
C VAL A 86 -7.37 8.63 -18.23
N CYS A 87 -7.97 7.50 -18.54
CA CYS A 87 -7.25 6.32 -19.01
C CYS A 87 -8.00 5.57 -20.11
N ARG A 88 -7.23 4.95 -21.01
CA ARG A 88 -7.76 4.17 -22.13
C ARG A 88 -8.57 2.96 -21.65
N PRO A 89 -9.58 2.51 -22.42
CA PRO A 89 -10.37 1.34 -22.07
C PRO A 89 -9.55 0.07 -21.81
N SER A 90 -8.44 -0.13 -22.56
CA SER A 90 -7.51 -1.24 -22.36
C SER A 90 -6.84 -1.20 -21.00
N VAL A 91 -6.29 -0.04 -20.61
CA VAL A 91 -5.68 0.18 -19.29
C VAL A 91 -6.71 -0.04 -18.17
N ARG A 92 -7.92 0.50 -18.35
CA ARG A 92 -9.01 0.29 -17.39
C ARG A 92 -9.32 -1.20 -17.21
N ARG A 93 -9.45 -1.96 -18.31
CA ARG A 93 -9.72 -3.40 -18.27
C ARG A 93 -8.60 -4.15 -17.56
N GLU A 94 -7.36 -3.81 -17.85
CA GLU A 94 -6.19 -4.40 -17.21
C GLU A 94 -6.19 -4.18 -15.68
N VAL A 95 -6.33 -2.91 -15.25
CA VAL A 95 -6.31 -2.56 -13.81
C VAL A 95 -7.48 -3.20 -13.06
N TYR A 96 -8.67 -3.23 -13.66
CA TYR A 96 -9.82 -3.95 -13.07
C TYR A 96 -9.57 -5.45 -13.02
N GLY A 97 -9.02 -6.03 -14.09
CA GLY A 97 -8.68 -7.45 -14.14
C GLY A 97 -7.71 -7.85 -13.03
N ILE A 98 -6.69 -7.02 -12.78
CA ILE A 98 -5.72 -7.30 -11.71
C ILE A 98 -6.34 -7.03 -10.34
N ASN A 99 -6.77 -5.80 -10.06
CA ASN A 99 -7.13 -5.39 -8.70
C ASN A 99 -8.46 -5.97 -8.23
N VAL A 100 -9.41 -6.22 -9.13
CA VAL A 100 -10.75 -6.76 -8.77
C VAL A 100 -10.85 -8.24 -9.13
N GLY A 101 -10.64 -8.60 -10.40
CA GLY A 101 -10.70 -10.00 -10.82
C GLY A 101 -9.66 -10.89 -10.14
N GLY A 102 -8.42 -10.36 -9.96
CA GLY A 102 -7.39 -11.04 -9.18
C GLY A 102 -7.80 -11.26 -7.72
N THR A 103 -8.44 -10.27 -7.08
CA THR A 103 -8.97 -10.41 -5.73
C THR A 103 -10.09 -11.46 -5.65
N GLU A 104 -10.97 -11.53 -6.65
CA GLU A 104 -11.99 -12.59 -6.75
C GLU A 104 -11.35 -13.98 -6.83
N ASN A 105 -10.28 -14.13 -7.63
CA ASN A 105 -9.53 -15.37 -7.73
C ASN A 105 -8.88 -15.75 -6.40
N VAL A 106 -8.30 -14.79 -5.66
CA VAL A 106 -7.71 -15.03 -4.33
C VAL A 106 -8.79 -15.50 -3.34
N ILE A 107 -9.93 -14.82 -3.28
CA ILE A 107 -11.05 -15.24 -2.40
C ILE A 107 -11.52 -16.65 -2.75
N ARG A 108 -11.69 -16.94 -4.03
CA ARG A 108 -12.09 -18.27 -4.52
C ARG A 108 -11.06 -19.33 -4.15
N ALA A 109 -9.78 -19.06 -4.37
CA ALA A 109 -8.68 -19.98 -4.03
C ALA A 109 -8.63 -20.25 -2.53
N CYS A 110 -8.79 -19.23 -1.67
CA CYS A 110 -8.87 -19.42 -0.21
C CYS A 110 -9.95 -20.43 0.16
N ARG A 111 -11.15 -20.30 -0.39
CA ARG A 111 -12.27 -21.22 -0.09
C ARG A 111 -11.99 -22.64 -0.57
N GLU A 112 -11.49 -22.79 -1.79
CA GLU A 112 -11.24 -24.12 -2.39
C GLU A 112 -10.04 -24.85 -1.78
N THR A 113 -8.99 -24.13 -1.34
CA THR A 113 -7.82 -24.74 -0.70
C THR A 113 -7.96 -24.90 0.81
N GLY A 114 -9.03 -24.33 1.38
CA GLY A 114 -9.31 -24.39 2.81
C GLY A 114 -8.50 -23.42 3.66
N ALA A 115 -7.92 -22.36 3.06
CA ALA A 115 -7.35 -21.26 3.81
C ALA A 115 -8.41 -20.59 4.69
N LYS A 116 -8.07 -20.31 5.95
CA LYS A 116 -9.03 -19.85 6.95
C LYS A 116 -9.06 -18.33 7.11
N HIS A 117 -7.97 -17.66 6.74
CA HIS A 117 -7.83 -16.22 6.96
C HIS A 117 -7.32 -15.53 5.70
N LEU A 118 -7.92 -14.38 5.39
CA LEU A 118 -7.49 -13.49 4.30
C LEU A 118 -7.33 -12.07 4.87
N VAL A 119 -6.11 -11.58 4.91
CA VAL A 119 -5.80 -10.18 5.21
C VAL A 119 -5.53 -9.46 3.90
N TYR A 120 -6.26 -8.39 3.66
CA TYR A 120 -6.19 -7.63 2.42
C TYR A 120 -5.58 -6.26 2.65
N THR A 121 -4.52 -5.95 1.94
CA THR A 121 -3.96 -4.60 1.90
C THR A 121 -4.79 -3.72 0.99
N SER A 122 -5.66 -2.91 1.57
CA SER A 122 -6.45 -1.86 0.91
C SER A 122 -5.65 -0.56 0.80
N SER A 123 -6.29 0.58 0.97
CA SER A 123 -5.67 1.91 1.06
C SER A 123 -6.65 2.92 1.64
N HIS A 124 -6.14 3.95 2.31
CA HIS A 124 -6.94 5.07 2.79
C HIS A 124 -7.69 5.81 1.67
N VAL A 125 -7.19 5.74 0.42
CA VAL A 125 -7.81 6.41 -0.74
C VAL A 125 -9.22 5.92 -1.06
N VAL A 126 -9.65 4.77 -0.52
CA VAL A 126 -11.02 4.27 -0.71
C VAL A 126 -12.08 5.21 -0.12
N CYS A 127 -11.71 6.03 0.86
CA CYS A 127 -12.56 7.03 1.49
C CYS A 127 -12.34 8.47 0.98
N PHE A 128 -11.48 8.65 -0.04
CA PHE A 128 -11.04 9.96 -0.50
C PHE A 128 -11.82 10.43 -1.74
N ASP A 129 -12.61 11.48 -1.58
CA ASP A 129 -13.47 12.04 -2.62
C ASP A 129 -13.13 13.51 -2.96
N THR A 130 -11.85 13.90 -2.84
CA THR A 130 -11.31 15.25 -3.08
C THR A 130 -11.58 16.29 -2.00
N ARG A 131 -12.41 15.98 -1.01
CA ARG A 131 -12.67 16.87 0.13
C ARG A 131 -11.69 16.58 1.26
N PRO A 132 -11.31 17.57 2.05
CA PRO A 132 -10.48 17.35 3.23
C PRO A 132 -11.06 16.27 4.15
N VAL A 133 -10.19 15.41 4.64
CA VAL A 133 -10.48 14.45 5.70
C VAL A 133 -9.52 14.75 6.85
N ILE A 134 -10.06 15.15 7.98
CA ILE A 134 -9.26 15.44 9.18
C ILE A 134 -9.69 14.47 10.27
N ALA A 135 -8.73 13.70 10.78
CA ALA A 135 -8.97 12.69 11.80
C ALA A 135 -10.13 11.73 11.44
N GLY A 136 -10.23 11.33 10.15
CA GLY A 136 -11.24 10.39 9.68
C GLY A 136 -11.09 9.02 10.35
N ASP A 137 -12.20 8.31 10.54
CA ASP A 137 -12.21 6.95 11.06
C ASP A 137 -12.97 6.00 10.11
N GLU A 138 -13.12 4.74 10.51
CA GLU A 138 -13.74 3.70 9.69
C GLU A 138 -15.25 3.88 9.48
N THR A 139 -15.89 4.82 10.18
CA THR A 139 -17.29 5.21 9.93
C THR A 139 -17.43 6.06 8.66
N LYS A 140 -16.30 6.62 8.18
CA LYS A 140 -16.29 7.42 6.94
C LYS A 140 -16.69 6.52 5.76
N PRO A 141 -17.72 6.91 4.99
CA PRO A 141 -18.17 6.13 3.85
C PRO A 141 -17.12 6.11 2.75
N TYR A 142 -17.21 5.11 1.89
CA TYR A 142 -16.44 5.09 0.64
C TYR A 142 -16.68 6.35 -0.19
N ALA A 143 -15.65 6.76 -0.92
CA ALA A 143 -15.75 7.90 -1.82
C ALA A 143 -16.89 7.73 -2.83
N LYS A 144 -17.65 8.80 -3.07
CA LYS A 144 -18.71 8.82 -4.10
C LYS A 144 -18.12 9.10 -5.50
N ARG A 145 -16.99 9.80 -5.56
CA ARG A 145 -16.28 10.15 -6.79
C ARG A 145 -14.79 9.88 -6.58
N TYR A 146 -14.19 9.19 -7.53
CA TYR A 146 -12.76 8.86 -7.50
C TYR A 146 -12.03 9.68 -8.53
N LEU A 147 -10.88 10.25 -8.16
CA LEU A 147 -10.00 10.97 -9.09
C LEU A 147 -9.24 10.04 -10.02
N ASP A 148 -9.04 8.82 -9.62
CA ASP A 148 -8.17 7.87 -10.31
C ASP A 148 -8.76 6.44 -10.29
N LEU A 149 -8.14 5.60 -11.10
CA LEU A 149 -8.57 4.22 -11.29
C LEU A 149 -8.15 3.33 -10.11
N TYR A 150 -7.02 3.66 -9.46
CA TYR A 150 -6.53 2.88 -8.33
C TYR A 150 -7.50 2.92 -7.16
N ALA A 151 -7.88 4.12 -6.69
CA ALA A 151 -8.85 4.27 -5.59
C ALA A 151 -10.18 3.56 -5.89
N LYS A 152 -10.65 3.65 -7.14
CA LYS A 152 -11.90 3.00 -7.56
C LYS A 152 -11.81 1.47 -7.49
N THR A 153 -10.71 0.89 -7.98
CA THR A 153 -10.53 -0.58 -7.98
C THR A 153 -10.20 -1.12 -6.60
N LYS A 154 -9.45 -0.39 -5.76
CA LYS A 154 -9.20 -0.76 -4.36
C LYS A 154 -10.50 -0.80 -3.56
N THR A 155 -11.41 0.17 -3.78
CA THR A 155 -12.74 0.16 -3.16
C THR A 155 -13.58 -1.06 -3.59
N ALA A 156 -13.57 -1.39 -4.87
CA ALA A 156 -14.32 -2.55 -5.36
C ALA A 156 -13.77 -3.86 -4.76
N ALA A 157 -12.45 -4.02 -4.74
CA ALA A 157 -11.79 -5.19 -4.16
C ALA A 157 -12.01 -5.30 -2.64
N GLU A 158 -11.91 -4.19 -1.90
CA GLU A 158 -12.17 -4.20 -0.45
C GLU A 158 -13.59 -4.67 -0.13
N LYS A 159 -14.58 -4.18 -0.89
CA LYS A 159 -15.98 -4.63 -0.72
C LYS A 159 -16.14 -6.13 -0.95
N LEU A 160 -15.46 -6.70 -1.94
CA LEU A 160 -15.47 -8.14 -2.18
C LEU A 160 -14.86 -8.92 -1.02
N VAL A 161 -13.71 -8.46 -0.51
CA VAL A 161 -13.03 -9.11 0.63
C VAL A 161 -13.90 -9.07 1.89
N LEU A 162 -14.44 -7.90 2.23
CA LEU A 162 -15.27 -7.77 3.43
C LEU A 162 -16.58 -8.55 3.31
N ALA A 163 -17.18 -8.62 2.12
CA ALA A 163 -18.37 -9.43 1.85
C ALA A 163 -18.08 -10.95 1.86
N ALA A 164 -16.82 -11.36 1.66
CA ALA A 164 -16.43 -12.77 1.70
C ALA A 164 -16.27 -13.31 3.12
N ASN A 165 -16.29 -12.43 4.14
CA ASN A 165 -16.17 -12.84 5.55
C ASN A 165 -17.29 -13.79 5.97
N GLY A 166 -16.95 -14.85 6.66
CA GLY A 166 -17.90 -15.84 7.15
C GLY A 166 -17.23 -17.01 7.87
N LYS A 167 -18.01 -18.05 8.15
CA LYS A 167 -17.54 -19.22 8.90
C LYS A 167 -16.39 -19.99 8.23
N GLU A 168 -16.34 -19.97 6.90
CA GLU A 168 -15.33 -20.71 6.14
C GLU A 168 -14.06 -19.90 5.94
N LEU A 169 -14.17 -18.57 5.82
CA LEU A 169 -13.08 -17.65 5.56
C LEU A 169 -13.25 -16.36 6.37
N GLY A 170 -12.43 -16.16 7.39
CA GLY A 170 -12.33 -14.89 8.11
C GLY A 170 -11.52 -13.88 7.29
N THR A 171 -12.04 -12.66 7.10
CA THR A 171 -11.36 -11.63 6.31
C THR A 171 -11.18 -10.34 7.10
N ALA A 172 -10.08 -9.63 6.86
CA ALA A 172 -9.85 -8.28 7.37
C ALA A 172 -9.20 -7.43 6.27
N SER A 173 -9.45 -6.13 6.30
CA SER A 173 -8.89 -5.16 5.35
C SER A 173 -8.10 -4.10 6.10
N LEU A 174 -6.88 -3.80 5.63
CA LEU A 174 -6.05 -2.74 6.18
C LEU A 174 -5.97 -1.58 5.18
N ARG A 175 -6.19 -0.36 5.67
CA ARG A 175 -6.20 0.89 4.89
C ARG A 175 -4.98 1.73 5.24
N PRO A 176 -3.77 1.38 4.73
CA PRO A 176 -2.59 2.19 4.99
C PRO A 176 -2.69 3.57 4.35
N GLY A 177 -1.93 4.51 4.89
CA GLY A 177 -1.56 5.79 4.30
C GLY A 177 -0.57 5.62 3.14
N GLY A 178 0.13 6.68 2.78
CA GLY A 178 1.24 6.61 1.83
C GLY A 178 2.33 5.66 2.33
N LEU A 179 2.52 4.52 1.67
CA LEU A 179 3.48 3.51 2.12
C LEU A 179 4.92 3.94 1.81
N TRP A 180 5.80 3.91 2.82
CA TRP A 180 7.18 4.34 2.74
C TRP A 180 8.15 3.46 3.53
N GLY A 181 9.46 3.65 3.28
CA GLY A 181 10.57 2.93 3.91
C GLY A 181 11.76 2.77 2.98
N SER A 182 12.81 2.14 3.47
CA SER A 182 14.10 1.97 2.79
C SER A 182 14.03 0.85 1.76
N SER A 183 13.72 1.16 0.50
CA SER A 183 13.71 0.16 -0.59
C SER A 183 13.72 0.83 -1.96
N ASP A 184 14.36 0.19 -2.94
CA ASP A 184 14.32 0.61 -4.34
C ASP A 184 12.91 0.44 -4.95
N ASP A 185 12.11 -0.49 -4.43
CA ASP A 185 10.73 -0.73 -4.83
C ASP A 185 9.72 0.19 -4.13
N CYS A 186 10.16 1.08 -3.21
CA CYS A 186 9.28 2.07 -2.60
C CYS A 186 8.85 3.11 -3.64
N TYR A 187 7.62 2.99 -4.17
CA TYR A 187 7.10 3.86 -5.23
C TYR A 187 7.21 5.35 -4.89
N MET A 188 6.93 5.71 -3.64
CA MET A 188 6.97 7.10 -3.20
C MET A 188 8.40 7.66 -3.30
N PHE A 189 9.38 6.94 -2.79
CA PHE A 189 10.75 7.43 -2.74
C PHE A 189 11.50 7.23 -4.04
N SER A 190 11.31 6.14 -4.78
CA SER A 190 12.01 5.93 -6.04
C SER A 190 11.77 7.07 -7.04
N LYS A 191 10.51 7.50 -7.20
CA LYS A 191 10.16 8.64 -8.04
C LYS A 191 10.69 9.96 -7.48
N PHE A 192 10.59 10.16 -6.17
CA PHE A 192 11.05 11.39 -5.51
C PHE A 192 12.58 11.54 -5.59
N ILE A 193 13.33 10.48 -5.28
CA ILE A 193 14.79 10.47 -5.36
C ILE A 193 15.26 10.74 -6.79
N ASP A 194 14.65 10.12 -7.80
CA ASP A 194 14.96 10.40 -9.20
C ASP A 194 14.79 11.89 -9.55
N GLN A 195 13.72 12.53 -9.08
CA GLN A 195 13.50 13.96 -9.29
C GLN A 195 14.52 14.83 -8.52
N LEU A 196 14.88 14.43 -7.30
CA LEU A 196 15.86 15.12 -6.47
C LEU A 196 17.25 15.09 -7.12
N LEU A 197 17.72 13.90 -7.52
CA LEU A 197 19.02 13.70 -8.17
C LEU A 197 19.14 14.46 -9.50
N LYS A 198 18.06 14.54 -10.26
CA LYS A 198 17.99 15.30 -11.52
C LYS A 198 17.85 16.82 -11.32
N GLY A 199 17.88 17.32 -10.09
CA GLY A 199 17.72 18.75 -9.78
C GLY A 199 16.34 19.33 -10.16
N LYS A 200 15.31 18.49 -10.28
CA LYS A 200 13.97 18.90 -10.70
C LYS A 200 13.09 19.35 -9.54
N LEU A 201 13.51 19.18 -8.31
CA LEU A 201 12.81 19.66 -7.12
C LEU A 201 13.09 21.15 -6.91
N VAL A 202 12.54 22.01 -7.77
CA VAL A 202 12.81 23.48 -7.77
C VAL A 202 11.77 24.30 -7.01
N ALA A 203 10.60 23.71 -6.73
CA ALA A 203 9.51 24.35 -6.00
C ALA A 203 8.62 23.29 -5.33
N THR A 204 7.92 23.70 -4.29
CA THR A 204 6.80 22.95 -3.70
C THR A 204 5.50 23.28 -4.43
N ILE A 205 4.43 22.54 -4.19
CA ILE A 205 3.11 22.79 -4.78
C ILE A 205 2.08 22.93 -3.67
N GLY A 206 1.27 23.96 -3.77
CA GLY A 206 0.12 24.17 -2.91
C GLY A 206 0.41 24.88 -1.58
N PRO A 207 -0.57 24.88 -0.69
CA PRO A 207 -0.49 25.58 0.58
C PRO A 207 0.41 24.85 1.57
N SER A 208 1.02 25.60 2.48
CA SER A 208 1.86 25.06 3.56
C SER A 208 1.09 24.29 4.64
N ASP A 209 -0.24 24.39 4.63
CA ASP A 209 -1.12 23.75 5.62
C ASP A 209 -1.71 22.40 5.15
N ALA A 210 -1.24 21.86 4.02
CA ALA A 210 -1.54 20.50 3.59
C ALA A 210 -0.93 19.50 4.59
N ILE A 211 -1.71 18.53 5.04
CA ILE A 211 -1.30 17.54 6.03
C ILE A 211 -1.75 16.16 5.55
N ILE A 212 -0.82 15.21 5.59
CA ILE A 212 -1.07 13.82 5.21
C ILE A 212 -0.61 12.86 6.30
N ASP A 213 -1.20 11.67 6.32
CA ASP A 213 -0.73 10.52 7.06
C ASP A 213 -0.04 9.53 6.13
N ASN A 214 1.13 9.07 6.57
CA ASN A 214 1.89 8.02 5.91
C ASN A 214 1.89 6.74 6.77
N THR A 215 2.41 5.66 6.20
CA THR A 215 2.54 4.37 6.89
C THR A 215 3.90 3.78 6.56
N HIS A 216 4.76 3.63 7.57
CA HIS A 216 6.01 2.91 7.39
C HIS A 216 5.74 1.44 7.10
N VAL A 217 6.55 0.84 6.23
CA VAL A 217 6.34 -0.55 5.80
C VAL A 217 6.32 -1.53 6.98
N ASP A 218 7.19 -1.36 7.98
CA ASP A 218 7.25 -2.23 9.14
C ASP A 218 6.04 -2.07 10.06
N ASN A 219 5.44 -0.87 10.14
CA ASN A 219 4.19 -0.63 10.85
C ASN A 219 3.04 -1.37 10.15
N LEU A 220 2.99 -1.35 8.82
CA LEU A 220 1.98 -2.10 8.08
C LEU A 220 2.19 -3.61 8.20
N VAL A 221 3.43 -4.10 8.12
CA VAL A 221 3.76 -5.53 8.33
C VAL A 221 3.30 -6.00 9.71
N LEU A 222 3.53 -5.20 10.75
CA LEU A 222 3.02 -5.50 12.09
C LEU A 222 1.50 -5.57 12.10
N ALA A 223 0.82 -4.60 11.50
CA ALA A 223 -0.65 -4.57 11.43
C ALA A 223 -1.22 -5.77 10.65
N GLU A 224 -0.60 -6.18 9.53
CA GLU A 224 -0.97 -7.36 8.76
C GLU A 224 -0.93 -8.64 9.63
N MET A 225 0.15 -8.81 10.39
CA MET A 225 0.28 -9.96 11.30
C MET A 225 -0.72 -9.92 12.45
N LEU A 226 -0.93 -8.74 13.07
CA LEU A 226 -1.92 -8.56 14.13
C LEU A 226 -3.35 -8.80 13.64
N ALA A 227 -3.69 -8.38 12.43
CA ALA A 227 -4.98 -8.66 11.82
C ALA A 227 -5.20 -10.18 11.61
N ALA A 228 -4.16 -10.89 11.12
CA ALA A 228 -4.22 -12.35 10.99
C ALA A 228 -4.37 -13.04 12.36
N GLU A 229 -3.64 -12.58 13.39
CA GLU A 229 -3.82 -13.07 14.77
C GLU A 229 -5.21 -12.77 15.32
N GLY A 230 -5.74 -11.58 15.03
CA GLY A 230 -7.08 -11.17 15.44
C GLY A 230 -8.18 -12.02 14.82
N LEU A 231 -8.04 -12.41 13.55
CA LEU A 231 -8.98 -13.32 12.87
C LEU A 231 -9.04 -14.71 13.53
N VAL A 232 -7.95 -15.14 14.18
CA VAL A 232 -7.94 -16.40 14.96
C VAL A 232 -8.49 -16.21 16.36
N ARG A 233 -8.06 -15.16 17.08
CA ARG A 233 -8.36 -14.98 18.52
C ARG A 233 -9.71 -14.34 18.79
N LYS A 234 -10.17 -13.47 17.89
CA LYS A 234 -11.36 -12.61 18.06
C LYS A 234 -12.10 -12.48 16.72
N PRO A 235 -12.46 -13.61 16.05
CA PRO A 235 -13.07 -13.59 14.72
C PRO A 235 -14.36 -12.76 14.66
N GLU A 236 -15.10 -12.68 15.76
CA GLU A 236 -16.32 -11.88 15.88
C GLU A 236 -16.06 -10.37 15.95
N VAL A 237 -14.85 -9.95 16.33
CA VAL A 237 -14.45 -8.54 16.41
C VAL A 237 -13.75 -8.13 15.12
N VAL A 238 -12.82 -8.96 14.64
CA VAL A 238 -11.90 -8.60 13.51
C VAL A 238 -12.47 -9.02 12.17
N GLY A 239 -13.27 -10.09 12.13
CA GLY A 239 -13.82 -10.62 10.89
C GLY A 239 -14.75 -9.63 10.18
N GLY A 240 -14.50 -9.40 8.89
CA GLY A 240 -15.27 -8.47 8.05
C GLY A 240 -15.01 -6.99 8.34
N GLN A 241 -13.94 -6.66 9.07
CA GLN A 241 -13.62 -5.28 9.45
C GLN A 241 -12.52 -4.67 8.57
N ALA A 242 -12.61 -3.34 8.43
CA ALA A 242 -11.53 -2.53 7.87
C ALA A 242 -10.87 -1.70 8.97
N TYR A 243 -9.57 -1.40 8.83
CA TYR A 243 -8.77 -0.66 9.79
C TYR A 243 -7.88 0.35 9.09
N PHE A 244 -7.89 1.62 9.51
CA PHE A 244 -6.85 2.56 9.12
C PHE A 244 -5.56 2.23 9.87
N ILE A 245 -4.45 2.25 9.13
CA ILE A 245 -3.11 1.99 9.64
C ILE A 245 -2.23 3.15 9.20
N VAL A 246 -1.82 3.96 10.15
CA VAL A 246 -0.99 5.16 9.92
C VAL A 246 0.12 5.23 10.96
N ASP A 247 1.14 6.06 10.71
CA ASP A 247 2.25 6.24 11.65
C ASP A 247 1.89 7.11 12.87
N ASP A 248 0.68 7.72 12.85
CA ASP A 248 0.16 8.64 13.88
C ASP A 248 1.00 9.93 14.04
N GLU A 249 1.66 10.32 12.97
CA GLU A 249 2.49 11.53 12.87
C GLU A 249 2.06 12.36 11.66
N PRO A 250 0.81 12.90 11.64
CA PRO A 250 0.32 13.68 10.50
C PRO A 250 1.09 14.98 10.35
N MET A 251 1.68 15.22 9.19
CA MET A 251 2.46 16.43 8.92
C MET A 251 2.42 16.85 7.46
N ASN A 252 2.93 18.06 7.19
CA ASN A 252 3.09 18.52 5.83
C ASN A 252 4.10 17.63 5.07
N LEU A 253 3.79 17.27 3.82
CA LEU A 253 4.64 16.37 3.04
C LEU A 253 6.08 16.89 2.89
N MET A 254 6.29 18.20 2.72
CA MET A 254 7.64 18.74 2.58
C MET A 254 8.40 18.77 3.90
N GLU A 255 7.72 19.00 5.02
CA GLU A 255 8.31 18.87 6.35
C GLU A 255 8.67 17.41 6.64
N TRP A 256 7.79 16.49 6.25
CA TRP A 256 8.05 15.06 6.37
C TRP A 256 9.24 14.59 5.53
N LEU A 257 9.41 15.11 4.29
CA LEU A 257 10.54 14.81 3.40
C LEU A 257 11.82 15.56 3.75
N ARG A 258 11.76 16.63 4.57
CA ARG A 258 12.91 17.48 4.90
C ARG A 258 14.13 16.68 5.40
N PRO A 259 13.98 15.73 6.37
CA PRO A 259 15.13 14.97 6.85
C PRO A 259 15.82 14.16 5.74
N LEU A 260 15.06 13.62 4.80
CA LEU A 260 15.59 12.87 3.65
C LEU A 260 16.31 13.82 2.68
N ILE A 261 15.71 14.95 2.32
CA ILE A 261 16.29 15.94 1.40
C ILE A 261 17.63 16.47 1.94
N GLU A 262 17.63 16.93 3.19
CA GLU A 262 18.79 17.51 3.84
C GLU A 262 19.86 16.46 4.16
N GLY A 263 19.46 15.27 4.59
CA GLY A 263 20.36 14.14 4.85
C GLY A 263 21.07 13.61 3.61
N LEU A 264 20.51 13.83 2.41
CA LEU A 264 21.13 13.54 1.13
C LEU A 264 21.93 14.73 0.57
N GLY A 265 22.07 15.85 1.31
CA GLY A 265 22.87 17.01 0.92
C GLY A 265 22.15 18.05 0.04
N TYR A 266 20.84 17.92 -0.12
CA TYR A 266 20.01 18.85 -0.89
C TYR A 266 19.31 19.86 0.02
N ARG A 267 18.64 20.85 -0.59
CA ARG A 267 17.86 21.87 0.14
C ARG A 267 16.39 21.79 -0.23
N VAL A 268 15.52 21.94 0.75
CA VAL A 268 14.08 22.07 0.51
C VAL A 268 13.80 23.37 -0.25
N PRO A 269 13.02 23.32 -1.36
CA PRO A 269 12.68 24.52 -2.12
C PRO A 269 11.93 25.53 -1.28
N LYS A 270 12.31 26.80 -1.40
CA LYS A 270 11.63 27.91 -0.72
C LYS A 270 10.44 28.47 -1.50
N ARG A 271 10.38 28.19 -2.82
CA ARG A 271 9.29 28.66 -3.69
C ARG A 271 8.13 27.68 -3.66
N SER A 272 6.90 28.19 -3.68
CA SER A 272 5.70 27.39 -3.84
C SER A 272 4.94 27.81 -5.10
N ILE A 273 4.44 26.83 -5.84
CA ILE A 273 3.59 27.04 -7.02
C ILE A 273 2.15 26.81 -6.62
N PRO A 274 1.20 27.68 -7.01
CA PRO A 274 -0.22 27.46 -6.74
C PRO A 274 -0.71 26.10 -7.30
N ALA A 275 -1.57 25.42 -6.55
CA ALA A 275 -2.07 24.10 -6.90
C ALA A 275 -2.91 24.08 -8.18
N LEU A 276 -3.75 25.09 -8.39
CA LEU A 276 -4.72 25.11 -9.50
C LEU A 276 -4.06 25.03 -10.90
N PRO A 277 -3.02 25.82 -11.24
CA PRO A 277 -2.31 25.67 -12.51
C PRO A 277 -1.72 24.27 -12.68
N MET A 278 -1.13 23.68 -11.63
CA MET A 278 -0.56 22.36 -11.68
C MET A 278 -1.61 21.27 -11.86
N TYR A 279 -2.78 21.43 -11.25
CA TYR A 279 -3.92 20.53 -11.43
C TYR A 279 -4.44 20.56 -12.87
N VAL A 280 -4.55 21.75 -13.48
CA VAL A 280 -4.96 21.90 -14.89
C VAL A 280 -3.92 21.28 -15.81
N LEU A 281 -2.63 21.54 -15.60
CA LEU A 281 -1.56 20.92 -16.38
C LEU A 281 -1.56 19.39 -16.25
N GLY A 282 -1.79 18.87 -15.04
CA GLY A 282 -1.94 17.42 -14.82
C GLY A 282 -3.12 16.84 -15.63
N PHE A 283 -4.26 17.53 -15.64
CA PHE A 283 -5.41 17.11 -16.45
C PHE A 283 -5.10 17.09 -17.95
N LEU A 284 -4.47 18.14 -18.46
CA LEU A 284 -4.10 18.22 -19.88
C LEU A 284 -3.08 17.13 -20.26
N ALA A 285 -2.12 16.85 -19.38
CA ALA A 285 -1.14 15.80 -19.57
C ALA A 285 -1.79 14.39 -19.58
N GLU A 286 -2.78 14.14 -18.70
CA GLU A 286 -3.57 12.91 -18.73
C GLU A 286 -4.37 12.77 -20.03
N CYS A 287 -5.00 13.84 -20.52
CA CYS A 287 -5.71 13.85 -21.79
C CYS A 287 -4.76 13.59 -22.99
N LEU A 288 -3.57 14.22 -22.98
CA LEU A 288 -2.55 13.98 -24.01
C LEU A 288 -2.09 12.52 -23.99
N HIS A 289 -1.86 11.96 -22.80
CA HIS A 289 -1.51 10.54 -22.67
C HIS A 289 -2.61 9.62 -23.19
N TYR A 290 -3.88 9.97 -22.96
CA TYR A 290 -5.02 9.19 -23.46
C TYR A 290 -4.99 9.05 -24.99
N ILE A 291 -4.62 10.10 -25.72
CA ILE A 291 -4.55 10.09 -27.22
C ILE A 291 -3.21 9.60 -27.78
N GLY A 292 -2.29 9.13 -26.93
CA GLY A 292 -1.01 8.54 -27.38
C GLY A 292 0.24 9.30 -26.97
N GLY A 293 0.10 10.40 -26.27
CA GLY A 293 1.24 11.17 -25.77
C GLY A 293 2.00 10.45 -24.66
N PRO A 294 3.11 11.07 -24.17
CA PRO A 294 3.94 10.51 -23.13
C PRO A 294 3.18 10.36 -21.80
N ARG A 295 3.70 9.52 -20.90
CA ARG A 295 3.15 9.39 -19.54
C ARG A 295 3.25 10.75 -18.83
N PRO A 296 2.18 11.20 -18.12
CA PRO A 296 2.22 12.43 -17.37
C PRO A 296 3.37 12.44 -16.36
N PHE A 297 4.12 13.54 -16.30
CA PHE A 297 5.13 13.73 -15.26
C PHE A 297 4.48 13.90 -13.88
N MET A 298 3.25 14.45 -13.86
CA MET A 298 2.42 14.64 -12.66
C MET A 298 0.95 14.46 -13.05
N THR A 299 0.21 13.72 -12.24
CA THR A 299 -1.22 13.50 -12.38
C THR A 299 -2.01 14.43 -11.47
N ARG A 300 -3.31 14.58 -11.73
CA ARG A 300 -4.20 15.36 -10.82
C ARG A 300 -4.22 14.81 -9.41
N LEU A 301 -4.16 13.48 -9.24
CA LEU A 301 -4.11 12.87 -7.93
C LEU A 301 -2.83 13.23 -7.19
N GLU A 302 -1.67 13.20 -7.86
CA GLU A 302 -0.40 13.59 -7.24
C GLU A 302 -0.41 15.05 -6.79
N VAL A 303 -0.93 15.99 -7.61
CA VAL A 303 -1.13 17.38 -7.18
C VAL A 303 -2.04 17.45 -5.95
N HIS A 304 -3.10 16.67 -5.96
CA HIS A 304 -4.05 16.67 -4.86
C HIS A 304 -3.46 16.13 -3.56
N ASN A 305 -2.66 15.06 -3.63
CA ASN A 305 -1.94 14.51 -2.47
C ASN A 305 -0.94 15.51 -1.86
N LEU A 306 -0.36 16.40 -2.70
CA LEU A 306 0.55 17.45 -2.23
C LEU A 306 -0.18 18.61 -1.54
N THR A 307 -1.49 18.73 -1.71
CA THR A 307 -2.26 19.92 -1.31
C THR A 307 -3.42 19.62 -0.38
N ALA A 308 -3.72 18.36 -0.15
CA ALA A 308 -4.86 17.92 0.65
C ALA A 308 -4.57 17.94 2.15
N LYS A 309 -5.64 18.02 2.93
CA LYS A 309 -5.67 17.65 4.36
C LYS A 309 -6.30 16.26 4.44
N PHE A 310 -5.47 15.25 4.74
CA PHE A 310 -5.89 13.87 4.61
C PHE A 310 -5.29 13.03 5.74
N THR A 311 -5.98 13.05 6.90
CA THR A 311 -5.51 12.40 8.12
C THR A 311 -6.57 11.46 8.70
N PHE A 312 -6.12 10.40 9.36
CA PHE A 312 -6.97 9.35 9.91
C PHE A 312 -6.60 9.01 11.35
N ARG A 313 -7.60 8.53 12.09
CA ARG A 313 -7.44 7.94 13.41
C ARG A 313 -7.32 6.44 13.28
N GLN A 314 -6.53 5.84 14.13
CA GLN A 314 -6.33 4.38 14.19
C GLN A 314 -6.82 3.77 15.52
N ASP A 315 -7.74 4.45 16.22
CA ASP A 315 -8.27 3.98 17.52
C ASP A 315 -8.89 2.59 17.44
N LYS A 316 -9.52 2.28 16.30
CA LYS A 316 -10.10 0.95 16.05
C LYS A 316 -9.02 -0.12 15.96
N ALA A 317 -7.93 0.13 15.23
CA ALA A 317 -6.81 -0.78 15.14
C ALA A 317 -6.13 -1.00 16.51
N ARG A 318 -5.99 0.07 17.31
CA ARG A 318 -5.49 -0.02 18.68
C ARG A 318 -6.37 -0.92 19.54
N ARG A 319 -7.65 -0.67 19.55
CA ARG A 319 -8.61 -1.39 20.41
C ARG A 319 -8.76 -2.86 20.02
N ASP A 320 -8.93 -3.14 18.72
CA ASP A 320 -9.30 -4.47 18.24
C ASP A 320 -8.08 -5.36 17.99
N LEU A 321 -7.00 -4.79 17.44
CA LEU A 321 -5.78 -5.50 17.06
C LEU A 321 -4.65 -5.33 18.08
N GLY A 322 -4.70 -4.33 18.96
CA GLY A 322 -3.56 -3.95 19.82
C GLY A 322 -2.42 -3.32 19.01
N PHE A 323 -2.75 -2.70 17.87
CA PHE A 323 -1.75 -2.09 17.01
C PHE A 323 -1.22 -0.78 17.60
N GLU A 324 0.12 -0.66 17.64
CA GLU A 324 0.84 0.60 17.86
C GLU A 324 1.99 0.68 16.88
N PRO A 325 2.23 1.84 16.24
CA PRO A 325 3.38 2.02 15.36
C PRO A 325 4.70 1.75 16.09
N VAL A 326 5.60 1.01 15.47
CA VAL A 326 6.93 0.66 16.04
C VAL A 326 8.06 1.46 15.40
N ILE A 327 7.81 2.08 14.26
CA ILE A 327 8.74 2.98 13.56
C ILE A 327 8.07 4.34 13.43
N GLY A 328 8.64 5.35 14.08
CA GLY A 328 8.28 6.76 13.88
C GLY A 328 9.07 7.39 12.73
N CYS A 329 8.65 8.60 12.35
CA CYS A 329 9.21 9.34 11.21
C CYS A 329 10.72 9.56 11.32
N GLU A 330 11.20 10.00 12.48
CA GLU A 330 12.63 10.30 12.70
C GLU A 330 13.52 9.07 12.43
N LYS A 331 13.18 7.93 13.05
CA LYS A 331 13.93 6.68 12.87
C LYS A 331 13.88 6.18 11.44
N GLY A 332 12.69 6.08 10.86
CA GLY A 332 12.52 5.59 9.51
C GLY A 332 13.19 6.48 8.45
N MET A 333 13.14 7.82 8.62
CA MET A 333 13.83 8.75 7.72
C MET A 333 15.34 8.63 7.81
N LYS A 334 15.91 8.39 9.01
CA LYS A 334 17.34 8.12 9.16
C LYS A 334 17.74 6.86 8.39
N GLU A 335 16.99 5.79 8.50
CA GLU A 335 17.21 4.55 7.73
C GLU A 335 17.12 4.80 6.22
N CYS A 336 16.15 5.61 5.77
CA CYS A 336 16.02 5.99 4.37
C CYS A 336 17.20 6.82 3.88
N VAL A 337 17.70 7.77 4.67
CA VAL A 337 18.91 8.56 4.31
C VAL A 337 20.12 7.63 4.13
N GLU A 338 20.34 6.71 5.05
CA GLU A 338 21.44 5.74 4.97
C GLU A 338 21.32 4.88 3.69
N PHE A 339 20.11 4.38 3.40
CA PHE A 339 19.84 3.55 2.24
C PHE A 339 20.03 4.29 0.90
N TYR A 340 19.47 5.51 0.77
CA TYR A 340 19.49 6.25 -0.49
C TYR A 340 20.80 7.03 -0.74
N ARG A 341 21.68 7.13 0.25
CA ARG A 341 23.00 7.81 0.12
C ARG A 341 23.86 7.18 -0.97
N LYS A 342 23.69 5.88 -1.25
CA LYS A 342 24.37 5.18 -2.35
C LYS A 342 24.13 5.80 -3.74
N TYR A 343 22.98 6.47 -3.94
CA TYR A 343 22.64 7.10 -5.23
C TYR A 343 23.17 8.52 -5.39
N VAL A 344 23.57 9.16 -4.30
CA VAL A 344 24.14 10.51 -4.33
C VAL A 344 25.66 10.45 -4.55
N ASN A 345 26.30 9.36 -4.13
CA ASN A 345 27.76 9.19 -4.20
C ASN A 345 28.21 8.48 -5.49
N ASN A 346 27.30 8.10 -6.35
CA ASN A 346 27.54 7.55 -7.69
C ASN A 346 27.21 8.59 -8.77
#